data_c636f788ca3bad08634096934fb71ca8
#
_entry.id   c636f788ca3bad08634096934fb71ca8
#
_cell.length_a   1.000
_cell.length_b   1.000
_cell.length_c   1.000
_cell.angle_alpha   90.00
_cell.angle_beta   90.00
_cell.angle_gamma   90.00
#
_symmetry.space_group_name_H-M   'P 1'
#
loop_
_entity.id
_entity.type
_entity.pdbx_description
1 polymer ?
#
loop_
_entity_poly.entity_id
_entity_poly.type
_entity_poly.pdbx_seq_one_letter_code
_entity_poly.pdbx_strand_id
1 'polypeptide(L)'
;MQYAAAHLHGRQKPAERKMTMELELTAAQLAELDADLAQLKARLTTLLTDTELQAKPVKLKDNASRLSRMDEMHNQSILRANRNLTSNRLTLIDRAKDRLDQGTYGRCSICDETITFLRLKAYPEASKCLNCQSDNEHG
;
A
#
# COMPACT_ATOMS: atom_id res chain seq x y z
N MET A 1 4.10 -4.71 32.49
CA MET A 1 3.73 -3.54 33.29
C MET A 1 3.97 -2.20 32.57
N GLN A 2 4.74 -2.17 31.53
CA GLN A 2 5.01 -0.94 30.76
C GLN A 2 3.98 -0.66 29.66
N TYR A 3 3.05 -1.56 29.42
CA TYR A 3 2.07 -1.44 28.35
C TYR A 3 0.89 -0.52 28.67
N ALA A 4 0.68 -0.19 29.94
CA ALA A 4 -0.39 0.71 30.36
C ALA A 4 -0.17 2.16 29.91
N ALA A 5 1.07 2.55 29.63
CA ALA A 5 1.41 3.89 29.15
C ALA A 5 1.01 4.13 27.69
N ALA A 6 0.90 3.08 26.88
CA ALA A 6 0.52 3.18 25.48
C ALA A 6 -0.95 3.56 25.26
N HIS A 7 -1.80 3.31 26.25
CA HIS A 7 -3.23 3.63 26.16
C HIS A 7 -3.58 5.08 26.52
N LEU A 8 -2.63 5.84 27.02
CA LEU A 8 -2.84 7.23 27.39
C LEU A 8 -2.76 8.20 26.19
N HIS A 9 -2.39 7.72 25.03
CA HIS A 9 -2.29 8.53 23.81
C HIS A 9 -3.65 8.94 23.22
N GLY A 10 -4.75 8.41 23.75
CA GLY A 10 -6.09 8.73 23.30
C GLY A 10 -6.70 10.03 23.83
N ARG A 11 -6.03 10.70 24.76
CA ARG A 11 -6.52 11.98 25.29
C ARG A 11 -5.70 13.14 24.77
N GLN A 12 -5.92 13.46 23.51
CA GLN A 12 -5.37 14.69 22.96
C GLN A 12 -5.98 15.90 23.65
N LYS A 13 -5.14 16.84 24.05
CA LYS A 13 -5.57 18.12 24.58
C LYS A 13 -6.38 18.88 23.53
N PRO A 14 -7.35 19.72 23.93
CA PRO A 14 -8.19 20.47 22.98
C PRO A 14 -7.42 21.31 21.95
N ALA A 15 -6.24 21.79 22.32
CA ALA A 15 -5.35 22.52 21.42
C ALA A 15 -4.71 21.63 20.35
N GLU A 16 -4.39 20.39 20.68
CA GLU A 16 -3.86 19.40 19.74
C GLU A 16 -4.92 18.93 18.75
N ARG A 17 -6.19 18.87 19.19
CA ARG A 17 -7.32 18.57 18.29
C ARG A 17 -7.53 19.65 17.22
N LYS A 18 -7.31 20.92 17.57
CA LYS A 18 -7.39 22.02 16.59
C LYS A 18 -6.26 21.95 15.56
N MET A 19 -5.03 21.63 15.98
CA MET A 19 -3.90 21.43 15.06
C MET A 19 -4.10 20.20 14.16
N THR A 20 -4.68 19.11 14.68
CA THR A 20 -4.97 17.94 13.87
C THR A 20 -6.12 18.18 12.88
N MET A 21 -7.08 19.01 13.20
CA MET A 21 -8.14 19.41 12.26
C MET A 21 -7.62 20.24 11.08
N GLU A 22 -6.60 21.06 11.29
CA GLU A 22 -5.96 21.83 10.23
C GLU A 22 -5.12 20.93 9.29
N LEU A 23 -4.69 19.77 9.76
CA LEU A 23 -3.95 18.79 8.99
C LEU A 23 -4.86 17.74 8.33
N GLU A 24 -6.15 17.72 8.65
CA GLU A 24 -7.11 16.82 8.03
C GLU A 24 -7.28 17.16 6.55
N LEU A 25 -7.50 16.09 5.77
CA LEU A 25 -7.67 16.22 4.33
C LEU A 25 -8.97 16.97 4.00
N THR A 26 -8.88 17.91 3.07
CA THR A 26 -10.06 18.61 2.56
C THR A 26 -10.89 17.68 1.67
N ALA A 27 -12.16 18.01 1.45
CA ALA A 27 -13.04 17.27 0.54
C ALA A 27 -12.44 17.19 -0.88
N ALA A 28 -11.81 18.27 -1.35
CA ALA A 28 -11.14 18.29 -2.65
C ALA A 28 -9.95 17.34 -2.70
N GLN A 29 -9.13 17.30 -1.63
CA GLN A 29 -8.01 16.38 -1.51
C GLN A 29 -8.47 14.92 -1.45
N LEU A 30 -9.53 14.63 -0.72
CA LEU A 30 -10.12 13.29 -0.66
C LEU A 30 -10.63 12.84 -2.03
N ALA A 31 -11.29 13.71 -2.77
CA ALA A 31 -11.76 13.42 -4.13
C ALA A 31 -10.59 13.14 -5.09
N GLU A 32 -9.53 13.93 -4.98
CA GLU A 32 -8.30 13.73 -5.77
C GLU A 32 -7.66 12.38 -5.46
N LEU A 33 -7.52 12.05 -4.18
CA LEU A 33 -6.93 10.77 -3.75
C LEU A 33 -7.81 9.57 -4.13
N ASP A 34 -9.13 9.70 -4.11
CA ASP A 34 -10.04 8.66 -4.59
C ASP A 34 -9.84 8.39 -6.09
N ALA A 35 -9.70 9.45 -6.88
CA ALA A 35 -9.38 9.33 -8.31
C ALA A 35 -8.00 8.67 -8.53
N ASP A 36 -7.00 9.04 -7.75
CA ASP A 36 -5.66 8.44 -7.79
C ASP A 36 -5.71 6.94 -7.48
N LEU A 37 -6.48 6.55 -6.46
CA LEU A 37 -6.69 5.13 -6.11
C LEU A 37 -7.36 4.36 -7.25
N ALA A 38 -8.37 4.94 -7.87
CA ALA A 38 -9.06 4.31 -9.00
C ALA A 38 -8.14 4.11 -10.21
N GLN A 39 -7.33 5.12 -10.55
CA GLN A 39 -6.34 5.02 -11.62
C GLN A 39 -5.26 3.99 -11.32
N LEU A 40 -4.74 4.00 -10.11
CA LEU A 40 -3.71 3.05 -9.67
C LEU A 40 -4.26 1.61 -9.73
N LYS A 41 -5.48 1.40 -9.26
CA LYS A 41 -6.15 0.09 -9.33
C LYS A 41 -6.26 -0.40 -10.78
N ALA A 42 -6.71 0.46 -11.69
CA ALA A 42 -6.83 0.12 -13.10
C ALA A 42 -5.48 -0.28 -13.72
N ARG A 43 -4.43 0.51 -13.46
CA ARG A 43 -3.08 0.23 -13.97
C ARG A 43 -2.52 -1.09 -13.45
N LEU A 44 -2.67 -1.35 -12.15
CA LEU A 44 -2.16 -2.59 -11.55
C LEU A 44 -2.94 -3.81 -12.00
N THR A 45 -4.25 -3.69 -12.19
CA THR A 45 -5.10 -4.77 -12.72
C THR A 45 -4.68 -5.12 -14.15
N THR A 46 -4.47 -4.11 -15.00
CA THR A 46 -3.97 -4.30 -16.37
C THR A 46 -2.61 -5.00 -16.36
N LEU A 47 -1.69 -4.57 -15.50
CA LEU A 47 -0.37 -5.18 -15.36
C LEU A 47 -0.46 -6.66 -14.99
N LEU A 48 -1.33 -7.04 -14.07
CA LEU A 48 -1.55 -8.45 -13.71
C LEU A 48 -2.10 -9.25 -14.88
N THR A 49 -3.07 -8.69 -15.61
CA THR A 49 -3.65 -9.34 -16.78
C THR A 49 -2.60 -9.55 -17.88
N ASP A 50 -1.83 -8.52 -18.21
CA ASP A 50 -0.82 -8.56 -19.27
C ASP A 50 0.32 -9.54 -18.95
N THR A 51 0.67 -9.69 -17.68
CA THR A 51 1.77 -10.56 -17.25
C THR A 51 1.32 -11.97 -16.87
N GLU A 52 0.04 -12.27 -16.92
CA GLU A 52 -0.48 -13.57 -16.50
C GLU A 52 0.11 -14.73 -17.31
N LEU A 53 0.14 -14.62 -18.63
CA LEU A 53 0.70 -15.64 -19.52
C LEU A 53 2.21 -15.76 -19.33
N GLN A 54 2.91 -14.67 -19.12
CA GLN A 54 4.37 -14.65 -18.93
C GLN A 54 4.78 -15.32 -17.61
N ALA A 55 3.92 -15.32 -16.60
CA ALA A 55 4.19 -15.93 -15.31
C ALA A 55 4.02 -17.46 -15.33
N LYS A 56 3.41 -18.03 -16.37
CA LYS A 56 3.25 -19.47 -16.51
C LYS A 56 4.59 -20.12 -16.88
N PRO A 57 4.86 -21.36 -16.41
CA PRO A 57 6.07 -22.08 -16.80
C PRO A 57 6.15 -22.24 -18.32
N VAL A 58 7.28 -21.84 -18.90
CA VAL A 58 7.56 -22.03 -20.33
C VAL A 58 8.27 -23.37 -20.51
N LYS A 59 7.78 -24.19 -21.46
CA LYS A 59 8.48 -25.39 -21.87
C LYS A 59 9.62 -25.00 -22.79
N LEU A 60 10.85 -25.10 -22.31
CA LEU A 60 12.04 -24.97 -23.14
C LEU A 60 12.17 -26.19 -24.06
N LYS A 61 12.78 -25.99 -25.22
CA LYS A 61 13.11 -27.10 -26.12
C LYS A 61 14.02 -28.09 -25.41
N ASP A 62 13.88 -29.39 -25.76
CA ASP A 62 14.64 -30.49 -25.12
C ASP A 62 16.16 -30.28 -25.18
N ASN A 63 16.65 -29.54 -26.19
CA ASN A 63 18.06 -29.22 -26.40
C ASN A 63 18.50 -27.90 -25.73
N ALA A 64 17.65 -27.26 -24.91
CA ALA A 64 18.02 -26.04 -24.21
C ALA A 64 19.16 -26.33 -23.22
N SER A 65 20.13 -25.42 -23.15
CA SER A 65 21.24 -25.53 -22.20
C SER A 65 20.76 -25.44 -20.77
N ARG A 66 21.53 -26.03 -19.86
CA ARG A 66 21.27 -25.92 -18.41
C ARG A 66 21.24 -24.45 -17.96
N LEU A 67 22.15 -23.63 -18.49
CA LEU A 67 22.21 -22.19 -18.18
C LEU A 67 20.93 -21.48 -18.62
N SER A 68 20.42 -21.75 -19.85
CA SER A 68 19.18 -21.17 -20.34
C SER A 68 17.98 -21.54 -19.48
N ARG A 69 17.91 -22.79 -18.98
CA ARG A 69 16.86 -23.24 -18.08
C ARG A 69 16.92 -22.54 -16.73
N MET A 70 18.12 -22.34 -16.19
CA MET A 70 18.32 -21.63 -14.92
C MET A 70 17.95 -20.15 -15.06
N ASP A 71 18.32 -19.49 -16.15
CA ASP A 71 17.99 -18.10 -16.43
C ASP A 71 16.47 -17.93 -16.55
N GLU A 72 15.80 -18.82 -17.24
CA GLU A 72 14.33 -18.78 -17.39
C GLU A 72 13.63 -18.98 -16.04
N MET A 73 14.08 -19.93 -15.24
CA MET A 73 13.54 -20.15 -13.89
C MET A 73 13.73 -18.92 -13.00
N HIS A 74 14.89 -18.27 -13.09
CA HIS A 74 15.18 -17.06 -12.36
C HIS A 74 14.27 -15.90 -12.78
N ASN A 75 14.12 -15.69 -14.08
CA ASN A 75 13.25 -14.65 -14.64
C ASN A 75 11.78 -14.88 -14.24
N GLN A 76 11.29 -16.11 -14.28
CA GLN A 76 9.94 -16.43 -13.82
C GLN A 76 9.76 -16.20 -12.32
N SER A 77 10.78 -16.50 -11.52
CA SER A 77 10.77 -16.25 -10.08
C SER A 77 10.63 -14.76 -9.77
N ILE A 78 11.39 -13.90 -10.47
CA ILE A 78 11.29 -12.44 -10.33
C ILE A 78 9.91 -11.95 -10.75
N LEU A 79 9.39 -12.43 -11.88
CA LEU A 79 8.06 -12.03 -12.36
C LEU A 79 6.95 -12.42 -11.39
N ARG A 80 7.00 -13.63 -10.84
CA ARG A 80 6.03 -14.08 -9.82
C ARG A 80 6.09 -13.21 -8.56
N ALA A 81 7.29 -12.90 -8.08
CA ALA A 81 7.47 -12.01 -6.92
C ALA A 81 6.88 -10.64 -7.18
N ASN A 82 7.12 -10.05 -8.34
CA ASN A 82 6.56 -8.76 -8.73
C ASN A 82 5.04 -8.81 -8.84
N ARG A 83 4.48 -9.89 -9.38
CA ARG A 83 3.02 -10.09 -9.45
C ARG A 83 2.40 -10.20 -8.07
N ASN A 84 3.05 -10.88 -7.13
CA ASN A 84 2.60 -10.99 -5.74
C ASN A 84 2.59 -9.63 -5.05
N LEU A 85 3.62 -8.81 -5.24
CA LEU A 85 3.66 -7.44 -4.74
C LEU A 85 2.52 -6.59 -5.32
N THR A 86 2.27 -6.71 -6.61
CA THR A 86 1.18 -5.99 -7.29
C THR A 86 -0.19 -6.43 -6.75
N SER A 87 -0.40 -7.73 -6.57
CA SER A 87 -1.62 -8.28 -6.00
C SER A 87 -1.84 -7.80 -4.55
N ASN A 88 -0.81 -7.81 -3.73
CA ASN A 88 -0.87 -7.29 -2.37
C ASN A 88 -1.21 -5.79 -2.35
N ARG A 89 -0.64 -5.04 -3.26
CA ARG A 89 -0.92 -3.62 -3.41
C ARG A 89 -2.37 -3.35 -3.80
N LEU A 90 -2.94 -4.16 -4.69
CA LEU A 90 -4.37 -4.10 -5.04
C LEU A 90 -5.26 -4.32 -3.82
N THR A 91 -4.92 -5.28 -2.96
CA THR A 91 -5.64 -5.51 -1.69
C THR A 91 -5.59 -4.27 -0.80
N LEU A 92 -4.44 -3.61 -0.71
CA LEU A 92 -4.29 -2.36 0.07
C LEU A 92 -5.12 -1.22 -0.52
N ILE A 93 -5.22 -1.13 -1.85
CA ILE A 93 -6.07 -0.14 -2.53
C ILE A 93 -7.55 -0.38 -2.20
N ASP A 94 -8.02 -1.61 -2.23
CA ASP A 94 -9.41 -1.94 -1.88
C ASP A 94 -9.70 -1.58 -0.42
N ARG A 95 -8.79 -1.87 0.50
CA ARG A 95 -8.91 -1.46 1.90
C ARG A 95 -8.91 0.06 2.07
N ALA A 96 -8.12 0.78 1.28
CA ALA A 96 -8.11 2.24 1.29
C ALA A 96 -9.44 2.82 0.82
N LYS A 97 -10.05 2.23 -0.21
CA LYS A 97 -11.39 2.62 -0.68
C LYS A 97 -12.47 2.35 0.37
N ASP A 98 -12.40 1.23 1.07
CA ASP A 98 -13.31 0.93 2.18
C ASP A 98 -13.20 2.00 3.28
N ARG A 99 -11.98 2.45 3.59
CA ARG A 99 -11.78 3.52 4.58
C ARG A 99 -12.30 4.87 4.10
N LEU A 100 -12.22 5.17 2.80
CA LEU A 100 -12.87 6.35 2.22
C LEU A 100 -14.38 6.32 2.45
N ASP A 101 -15.00 5.18 2.20
CA ASP A 101 -16.44 4.99 2.40
C ASP A 101 -16.83 5.10 3.88
N GLN A 102 -15.97 4.66 4.79
CA GLN A 102 -16.15 4.72 6.24
C GLN A 102 -15.78 6.07 6.87
N GLY A 103 -15.15 6.96 6.11
CA GLY A 103 -14.68 8.25 6.60
C GLY A 103 -13.42 8.18 7.46
N THR A 104 -12.67 7.07 7.42
CA THR A 104 -11.43 6.87 8.19
C THR A 104 -10.15 6.95 7.35
N TYR A 105 -10.27 7.24 6.06
CA TYR A 105 -9.13 7.41 5.17
C TYR A 105 -8.25 8.59 5.60
N GLY A 106 -6.95 8.42 5.46
CA GLY A 106 -5.98 9.46 5.83
C GLY A 106 -5.55 9.44 7.29
N ARG A 107 -6.00 8.44 8.05
CA ARG A 107 -5.58 8.22 9.44
C ARG A 107 -4.74 6.96 9.54
N CYS A 108 -3.67 7.04 10.33
CA CYS A 108 -2.82 5.88 10.61
C CYS A 108 -3.62 4.80 11.35
N SER A 109 -3.51 3.55 10.88
CA SER A 109 -4.21 2.41 11.50
C SER A 109 -3.61 2.00 12.84
N ILE A 110 -2.43 2.50 13.20
CA ILE A 110 -1.71 2.15 14.44
C ILE A 110 -1.86 3.25 15.49
N CYS A 111 -1.48 4.49 15.16
CA CYS A 111 -1.47 5.61 16.11
C CYS A 111 -2.62 6.59 15.93
N ASP A 112 -3.46 6.41 14.93
CA ASP A 112 -4.60 7.27 14.59
C ASP A 112 -4.21 8.73 14.24
N GLU A 113 -2.92 9.00 14.03
CA GLU A 113 -2.46 10.30 13.55
C GLU A 113 -2.80 10.49 12.07
N THR A 114 -2.96 11.74 11.67
CA THR A 114 -3.22 12.07 10.27
C THR A 114 -2.01 11.78 9.41
N ILE A 115 -2.21 11.05 8.31
CA ILE A 115 -1.20 10.84 7.28
C ILE A 115 -1.16 12.09 6.39
N THR A 116 0.03 12.61 6.11
CA THR A 116 0.18 13.81 5.30
C THR A 116 -0.34 13.62 3.87
N PHE A 117 -0.89 14.68 3.28
CA PHE A 117 -1.36 14.67 1.89
C PHE A 117 -0.25 14.28 0.92
N LEU A 118 0.97 14.78 1.12
CA LEU A 118 2.12 14.44 0.27
C LEU A 118 2.43 12.95 0.27
N ARG A 119 2.35 12.31 1.43
CA ARG A 119 2.54 10.86 1.54
C ARG A 119 1.44 10.10 0.80
N LEU A 120 0.20 10.53 0.94
CA LEU A 120 -0.94 9.93 0.25
C LEU A 120 -0.91 10.14 -1.26
N LYS A 121 -0.37 11.27 -1.73
CA LYS A 121 -0.13 11.47 -3.18
C LYS A 121 0.90 10.50 -3.71
N ALA A 122 1.95 10.20 -2.96
CA ALA A 122 2.96 9.22 -3.35
C ALA A 122 2.45 7.78 -3.21
N TYR A 123 1.73 7.49 -2.13
CA TYR A 123 1.20 6.16 -1.80
C TYR A 123 -0.26 6.28 -1.36
N PRO A 124 -1.21 6.35 -2.30
CA PRO A 124 -2.63 6.52 -1.96
C PRO A 124 -3.20 5.38 -1.12
N GLU A 125 -2.62 4.20 -1.23
CA GLU A 125 -2.99 3.01 -0.45
C GLU A 125 -2.39 2.97 0.95
N ALA A 126 -1.60 3.96 1.35
CA ALA A 126 -0.93 3.97 2.65
C ALA A 126 -1.94 3.95 3.80
N SER A 127 -1.74 3.03 4.74
CA SER A 127 -2.56 2.88 5.94
C SER A 127 -1.84 3.29 7.22
N LYS A 128 -0.55 3.61 7.12
CA LYS A 128 0.31 3.95 8.25
C LYS A 128 1.00 5.27 8.00
N CYS A 129 1.22 6.03 9.07
CA CYS A 129 2.08 7.21 9.00
C CYS A 129 3.55 6.77 8.82
N LEU A 130 4.40 7.73 8.45
CA LEU A 130 5.82 7.46 8.20
C LEU A 130 6.50 6.83 9.42
N ASN A 131 6.23 7.32 10.62
CA ASN A 131 6.83 6.81 11.84
C ASN A 131 6.43 5.36 12.12
N CYS A 132 5.13 5.04 12.06
CA CYS A 132 4.64 3.69 12.28
C CYS A 132 5.11 2.71 11.19
N GLN A 133 5.24 3.17 9.96
CA GLN A 133 5.78 2.36 8.86
C GLN A 133 7.25 2.02 9.12
N SER A 134 8.04 3.02 9.50
CA SER A 134 9.45 2.84 9.84
C SER A 134 9.65 1.87 11.01
N ASP A 135 8.88 2.04 12.09
CA ASP A 135 8.94 1.15 13.25
C ASP A 135 8.60 -0.30 12.89
N ASN A 136 7.66 -0.49 11.99
CA ASN A 136 7.24 -1.82 11.55
C ASN A 136 8.29 -2.51 10.65
N GLU A 137 9.08 -1.72 9.91
CA GLU A 137 10.15 -2.25 9.05
C GLU A 137 11.40 -2.62 9.86
N HIS A 138 11.60 -1.98 11.01
CA HIS A 138 12.76 -2.23 11.89
C HIS A 138 12.44 -3.22 13.02
N GLY A 139 11.21 -3.59 13.16
CA GLY A 139 10.76 -4.62 14.13
C GLY A 139 10.88 -6.07 13.59
#